data_e772bc5eaf29661f1761600be79539aa
#
_entry.id   e772bc5eaf29661f1761600be79539aa
#
_cell.length_a   1.000
_cell.length_b   1.000
_cell.length_c   1.000
_cell.angle_alpha   90.00
_cell.angle_beta   90.00
_cell.angle_gamma   90.00
#
_symmetry.space_group_name_H-M   'P 1'
#
loop_
_entity.id
_entity.type
_entity.pdbx_description
1 polymer ?
#
loop_
_entity_poly.entity_id
_entity_poly.type
_entity_poly.pdbx_seq_one_letter_code
_entity_poly.pdbx_strand_id
1 'polypeptide(L)'
;MRRGAPARRPVANPSAAPGPNGTPEQAAVRAWVRVLAVHKRGLAAIRDDLEREMTLPRFDLLANLVRSDGQTLASLSRSMLVTAGNLTGLVDRAARDGLVERRSDPNDRRAWRVHVTPKGVRAFHEAERRHATKVARVFASLTAPEMESLIHLLDKVKATLRDAEPEPTKLRRGMAPRKTTPRAPRPTRRFAGAGFAPESKKKRTP
;
A
#
# COMPACT_ATOMS: atom_id res chain seq x y z
N MET A 1 -46.84 7.18 -37.62
CA MET A 1 -45.64 7.26 -36.82
C MET A 1 -45.20 5.85 -36.42
N ARG A 2 -44.20 5.28 -37.06
CA ARG A 2 -43.66 3.94 -36.76
C ARG A 2 -42.45 4.14 -35.84
N ARG A 3 -42.54 3.59 -34.61
CA ARG A 3 -41.43 3.62 -33.65
C ARG A 3 -40.38 2.61 -34.11
N GLY A 4 -39.17 3.06 -34.37
CA GLY A 4 -38.02 2.22 -34.71
C GLY A 4 -37.60 1.38 -33.52
N ALA A 5 -37.41 0.09 -33.72
CA ALA A 5 -36.87 -0.83 -32.74
C ALA A 5 -35.39 -0.51 -32.46
N PRO A 6 -34.89 -0.68 -31.21
CA PRO A 6 -33.48 -0.45 -30.90
C PRO A 6 -32.60 -1.48 -31.59
N ALA A 7 -31.53 -1.03 -32.22
CA ALA A 7 -30.54 -1.86 -32.87
C ALA A 7 -29.91 -2.84 -31.84
N ARG A 8 -30.07 -4.13 -32.11
CA ARG A 8 -29.39 -5.18 -31.32
C ARG A 8 -27.87 -5.04 -31.50
N ARG A 9 -27.15 -4.90 -30.39
CA ARG A 9 -25.68 -5.01 -30.37
C ARG A 9 -25.28 -6.39 -30.93
N PRO A 10 -24.26 -6.47 -31.81
CA PRO A 10 -23.80 -7.74 -32.33
C PRO A 10 -23.28 -8.60 -31.14
N VAL A 11 -23.86 -9.76 -30.95
CA VAL A 11 -23.38 -10.79 -30.05
C VAL A 11 -22.08 -11.33 -30.64
N ALA A 12 -20.97 -11.19 -29.94
CA ALA A 12 -19.69 -11.75 -30.36
C ALA A 12 -19.83 -13.26 -30.59
N ASN A 13 -19.45 -13.71 -31.78
CA ASN A 13 -19.49 -15.13 -32.17
C ASN A 13 -18.41 -15.90 -31.39
N PRO A 14 -18.76 -16.87 -30.51
CA PRO A 14 -17.80 -17.60 -29.68
C PRO A 14 -16.93 -18.60 -30.43
N SER A 15 -17.10 -18.73 -31.76
CA SER A 15 -16.44 -19.76 -32.58
C SER A 15 -15.33 -19.22 -33.51
N ALA A 16 -14.76 -18.03 -33.28
CA ALA A 16 -13.58 -17.62 -34.00
C ALA A 16 -12.36 -18.38 -33.48
N ALA A 17 -11.74 -19.21 -34.33
CA ALA A 17 -10.47 -19.87 -34.01
C ALA A 17 -9.45 -18.84 -33.52
N PRO A 18 -8.65 -19.15 -32.48
CA PRO A 18 -7.67 -18.21 -31.97
C PRO A 18 -6.67 -17.86 -33.06
N GLY A 19 -6.58 -16.57 -33.42
CA GLY A 19 -5.55 -16.07 -34.31
C GLY A 19 -4.15 -16.28 -33.70
N PRO A 20 -3.05 -15.97 -34.42
CA PRO A 20 -1.67 -16.21 -33.99
C PRO A 20 -1.33 -15.58 -32.63
N ASN A 21 -2.13 -14.67 -32.12
CA ASN A 21 -1.97 -14.00 -30.82
C ASN A 21 -2.86 -14.56 -29.70
N GLY A 22 -3.63 -15.62 -29.93
CA GLY A 22 -4.54 -16.23 -28.96
C GLY A 22 -5.86 -15.47 -28.79
N THR A 23 -6.70 -15.88 -27.82
CA THR A 23 -7.96 -15.19 -27.50
C THR A 23 -7.72 -13.86 -26.78
N PRO A 24 -8.70 -12.92 -26.79
CA PRO A 24 -8.62 -11.68 -26.03
C PRO A 24 -8.30 -11.89 -24.54
N GLU A 25 -8.85 -12.94 -23.91
CA GLU A 25 -8.57 -13.30 -22.52
C GLU A 25 -7.11 -13.72 -22.33
N GLN A 26 -6.57 -14.53 -23.25
CA GLN A 26 -5.16 -14.92 -23.22
C GLN A 26 -4.24 -13.71 -23.40
N ALA A 27 -4.60 -12.76 -24.25
CA ALA A 27 -3.87 -11.51 -24.43
C ALA A 27 -3.89 -10.68 -23.12
N ALA A 28 -5.06 -10.56 -22.47
CA ALA A 28 -5.20 -9.86 -21.19
C ALA A 28 -4.33 -10.50 -20.09
N VAL A 29 -4.33 -11.83 -19.99
CA VAL A 29 -3.47 -12.54 -19.02
C VAL A 29 -1.98 -12.29 -19.30
N ARG A 30 -1.56 -12.32 -20.58
CA ARG A 30 -0.17 -12.01 -20.94
C ARG A 30 0.22 -10.57 -20.58
N ALA A 31 -0.67 -9.60 -20.79
CA ALA A 31 -0.44 -8.22 -20.40
C ALA A 31 -0.32 -8.09 -18.88
N TRP A 32 -1.24 -8.70 -18.14
CA TRP A 32 -1.23 -8.71 -16.67
C TRP A 32 0.08 -9.26 -16.10
N VAL A 33 0.52 -10.42 -16.57
CA VAL A 33 1.79 -11.03 -16.12
C VAL A 33 2.99 -10.11 -16.38
N ARG A 34 3.00 -9.38 -17.51
CA ARG A 34 4.05 -8.39 -17.82
C ARG A 34 4.01 -7.19 -16.88
N VAL A 35 2.83 -6.66 -16.61
CA VAL A 35 2.64 -5.57 -15.64
C VAL A 35 3.18 -5.99 -14.25
N LEU A 36 2.83 -7.19 -13.78
CA LEU A 36 3.34 -7.73 -12.51
C LEU A 36 4.85 -7.90 -12.51
N ALA A 37 5.42 -8.41 -13.60
CA ALA A 37 6.87 -8.60 -13.72
C ALA A 37 7.62 -7.27 -13.72
N VAL A 38 7.14 -6.25 -14.46
CA VAL A 38 7.71 -4.90 -14.48
C VAL A 38 7.59 -4.26 -13.10
N HIS A 39 6.42 -4.33 -12.47
CA HIS A 39 6.20 -3.82 -11.12
C HIS A 39 7.19 -4.44 -10.12
N LYS A 40 7.28 -5.76 -10.06
CA LYS A 40 8.17 -6.46 -9.12
C LYS A 40 9.64 -6.11 -9.32
N ARG A 41 10.13 -6.12 -10.58
CA ARG A 41 11.53 -5.82 -10.91
C ARG A 41 11.83 -4.33 -10.76
N GLY A 42 10.90 -3.46 -11.16
CA GLY A 42 11.02 -2.02 -10.99
C GLY A 42 11.13 -1.63 -9.53
N LEU A 43 10.24 -2.16 -8.66
CA LEU A 43 10.35 -1.94 -7.22
C LEU A 43 11.68 -2.41 -6.64
N ALA A 44 12.19 -3.58 -7.06
CA ALA A 44 13.49 -4.06 -6.62
C ALA A 44 14.62 -3.10 -7.03
N ALA A 45 14.62 -2.63 -8.28
CA ALA A 45 15.64 -1.72 -8.79
C ALA A 45 15.61 -0.32 -8.11
N ILE A 46 14.46 0.12 -7.62
CA ILE A 46 14.28 1.43 -6.99
C ILE A 46 14.55 1.36 -5.47
N ARG A 47 14.29 0.23 -4.84
CA ARG A 47 14.29 0.08 -3.37
C ARG A 47 15.64 0.39 -2.74
N ASP A 48 16.73 -0.10 -3.29
CA ASP A 48 18.07 -0.05 -2.68
C ASP A 48 18.57 1.38 -2.35
N ASP A 49 18.06 2.39 -3.05
CA ASP A 49 18.47 3.78 -2.85
C ASP A 49 17.56 4.57 -1.92
N LEU A 50 16.26 4.21 -1.90
CA LEU A 50 15.31 4.88 -1.01
C LEU A 50 15.50 4.43 0.44
N GLU A 51 15.93 3.18 0.67
CA GLU A 51 16.00 2.60 2.03
C GLU A 51 17.04 3.27 2.94
N ARG A 52 18.06 3.96 2.40
CA ARG A 52 19.07 4.64 3.23
C ARG A 52 18.53 5.81 4.05
N GLU A 53 17.59 6.57 3.49
CA GLU A 53 17.05 7.79 4.13
C GLU A 53 15.53 7.82 4.17
N MET A 54 14.85 7.14 3.23
CA MET A 54 13.39 7.11 3.14
C MET A 54 12.91 5.78 2.55
N THR A 55 12.12 5.02 3.32
CA THR A 55 11.51 3.80 2.80
C THR A 55 10.40 4.12 1.80
N LEU A 56 10.17 3.23 0.83
CA LEU A 56 9.12 3.42 -0.18
C LEU A 56 7.72 3.70 0.42
N PRO A 57 7.24 2.98 1.47
CA PRO A 57 5.97 3.32 2.10
C PRO A 57 5.94 4.72 2.73
N ARG A 58 7.06 5.21 3.22
CA ARG A 58 7.17 6.57 3.77
C ARG A 58 7.14 7.61 2.65
N PHE A 59 7.82 7.34 1.54
CA PHE A 59 7.74 8.17 0.34
C PHE A 59 6.31 8.28 -0.18
N ASP A 60 5.59 7.15 -0.29
CA ASP A 60 4.20 7.11 -0.73
C ASP A 60 3.27 7.89 0.22
N LEU A 61 3.47 7.79 1.53
CA LEU A 61 2.72 8.57 2.52
C LEU A 61 2.92 10.07 2.30
N LEU A 62 4.17 10.51 2.17
CA LEU A 62 4.47 11.93 1.95
C LEU A 62 3.97 12.41 0.59
N ALA A 63 4.09 11.62 -0.48
CA ALA A 63 3.55 11.93 -1.80
C ALA A 63 2.03 12.16 -1.77
N ASN A 64 1.29 11.32 -1.04
CA ASN A 64 -0.15 11.48 -0.86
C ASN A 64 -0.49 12.76 -0.11
N LEU A 65 0.25 13.09 0.96
CA LEU A 65 0.00 14.28 1.77
C LEU A 65 0.45 15.58 1.08
N VAL A 66 1.55 15.58 0.34
CA VAL A 66 1.98 16.75 -0.45
C VAL A 66 0.97 17.09 -1.54
N ARG A 67 0.35 16.07 -2.16
CA ARG A 67 -0.71 16.26 -3.16
C ARG A 67 -2.03 16.73 -2.55
N SER A 68 -2.38 16.23 -1.39
CA SER A 68 -3.63 16.55 -0.68
C SER A 68 -3.39 16.41 0.81
N ASP A 69 -3.13 17.52 1.48
CA ASP A 69 -2.83 17.54 2.91
C ASP A 69 -4.08 17.31 3.78
N GLY A 70 -3.89 17.03 5.05
CA GLY A 70 -4.98 16.91 6.02
C GLY A 70 -5.89 15.70 5.79
N GLN A 71 -5.38 14.60 5.29
CA GLN A 71 -6.15 13.40 5.03
C GLN A 71 -6.41 12.58 6.31
N THR A 72 -7.57 11.91 6.37
CA THR A 72 -7.86 10.92 7.41
C THR A 72 -7.09 9.63 7.18
N LEU A 73 -6.83 8.85 8.24
CA LEU A 73 -6.22 7.53 8.11
C LEU A 73 -7.02 6.61 7.17
N ALA A 74 -8.35 6.70 7.16
CA ALA A 74 -9.19 5.92 6.27
C ALA A 74 -9.01 6.31 4.80
N SER A 75 -8.85 7.60 4.50
CA SER A 75 -8.56 8.09 3.14
C SER A 75 -7.19 7.62 2.67
N LEU A 76 -6.16 7.81 3.48
CA LEU A 76 -4.79 7.37 3.19
C LEU A 76 -4.69 5.85 3.01
N SER A 77 -5.40 5.05 3.82
CA SER A 77 -5.43 3.59 3.70
C SER A 77 -5.97 3.15 2.33
N ARG A 78 -7.02 3.80 1.85
CA ARG A 78 -7.58 3.53 0.51
C ARG A 78 -6.64 3.97 -0.61
N SER A 79 -6.11 5.18 -0.55
CA SER A 79 -5.24 5.71 -1.61
C SER A 79 -3.91 4.97 -1.73
N MET A 80 -3.37 4.49 -0.62
CA MET A 80 -2.10 3.76 -0.58
C MET A 80 -2.27 2.24 -0.70
N LEU A 81 -3.51 1.72 -0.73
CA LEU A 81 -3.84 0.30 -0.77
C LEU A 81 -3.16 -0.51 0.35
N VAL A 82 -3.09 0.07 1.55
CA VAL A 82 -2.50 -0.56 2.74
C VAL A 82 -3.55 -0.75 3.83
N THR A 83 -3.36 -1.73 4.70
CA THR A 83 -4.27 -1.95 5.84
C THR A 83 -4.17 -0.82 6.86
N ALA A 84 -5.26 -0.53 7.58
CA ALA A 84 -5.30 0.51 8.61
C ALA A 84 -4.23 0.31 9.69
N GLY A 85 -3.93 -0.94 10.09
CA GLY A 85 -2.90 -1.25 11.07
C GLY A 85 -1.49 -0.90 10.58
N ASN A 86 -1.16 -1.27 9.34
CA ASN A 86 0.13 -0.94 8.73
C ASN A 86 0.29 0.58 8.56
N LEU A 87 -0.78 1.27 8.16
CA LEU A 87 -0.75 2.72 8.01
C LEU A 87 -0.56 3.44 9.35
N THR A 88 -1.24 3.00 10.41
CA THR A 88 -1.08 3.59 11.76
C THR A 88 0.37 3.55 12.19
N GLY A 89 1.02 2.39 12.11
CA GLY A 89 2.44 2.25 12.45
C GLY A 89 3.37 3.07 11.54
N LEU A 90 3.02 3.24 10.26
CA LEU A 90 3.78 4.08 9.33
C LEU A 90 3.69 5.56 9.72
N VAL A 91 2.48 6.07 9.98
CA VAL A 91 2.23 7.45 10.41
C VAL A 91 2.90 7.73 11.76
N ASP A 92 2.85 6.80 12.71
CA ASP A 92 3.52 6.96 14.02
C ASP A 92 5.04 7.10 13.89
N ARG A 93 5.66 6.31 13.01
CA ARG A 93 7.10 6.46 12.72
C ARG A 93 7.41 7.78 12.03
N ALA A 94 6.63 8.16 11.03
CA ALA A 94 6.81 9.43 10.32
C ALA A 94 6.60 10.65 11.24
N ALA A 95 5.67 10.57 12.18
CA ALA A 95 5.43 11.62 13.18
C ALA A 95 6.58 11.74 14.19
N ARG A 96 7.13 10.62 14.68
CA ARG A 96 8.32 10.62 15.55
C ARG A 96 9.53 11.26 14.87
N ASP A 97 9.66 11.07 13.56
CA ASP A 97 10.74 11.67 12.77
C ASP A 97 10.44 13.14 12.37
N GLY A 98 9.28 13.66 12.77
CA GLY A 98 8.84 15.03 12.50
C GLY A 98 8.50 15.32 11.04
N LEU A 99 8.19 14.29 10.24
CA LEU A 99 7.82 14.42 8.82
C LEU A 99 6.34 14.71 8.63
N VAL A 100 5.51 14.21 9.54
CA VAL A 100 4.06 14.45 9.57
C VAL A 100 3.64 14.79 10.99
N GLU A 101 2.44 15.35 11.13
CA GLU A 101 1.79 15.58 12.42
C GLU A 101 0.33 15.15 12.36
N ARG A 102 -0.24 14.84 13.54
CA ARG A 102 -1.67 14.54 13.68
C ARG A 102 -2.36 15.74 14.28
N ARG A 103 -3.47 16.14 13.67
CA ARG A 103 -4.35 17.19 14.20
C ARG A 103 -5.75 16.62 14.35
N SER A 104 -6.52 17.07 15.36
CA SER A 104 -7.93 16.71 15.50
C SER A 104 -8.72 17.17 14.28
N ASP A 105 -9.65 16.35 13.80
CA ASP A 105 -10.57 16.77 12.75
C ASP A 105 -11.50 17.87 13.28
N PRO A 106 -11.65 19.02 12.61
CA PRO A 106 -12.52 20.10 13.07
C PRO A 106 -14.00 19.68 13.11
N ASN A 107 -14.41 18.69 12.31
CA ASN A 107 -15.80 18.25 12.21
C ASN A 107 -16.11 17.00 13.03
N ASP A 108 -15.08 16.23 13.46
CA ASP A 108 -15.23 15.05 14.30
C ASP A 108 -14.10 14.93 15.30
N ARG A 109 -14.36 15.27 16.55
CA ARG A 109 -13.38 15.21 17.66
C ARG A 109 -12.82 13.81 17.93
N ARG A 110 -13.41 12.76 17.36
CA ARG A 110 -12.92 11.38 17.47
C ARG A 110 -12.02 10.98 16.31
N ALA A 111 -11.95 11.81 15.27
CA ALA A 111 -11.13 11.58 14.10
C ALA A 111 -9.84 12.41 14.13
N TRP A 112 -8.80 11.86 13.52
CA TRP A 112 -7.53 12.53 13.36
C TRP A 112 -7.21 12.70 11.88
N ARG A 113 -6.68 13.86 11.54
CA ARG A 113 -6.11 14.15 10.23
C ARG A 113 -4.59 14.14 10.30
N VAL A 114 -3.96 13.64 9.25
CA VAL A 114 -2.51 13.62 9.11
C VAL A 114 -2.10 14.75 8.19
N HIS A 115 -1.19 15.58 8.65
CA HIS A 115 -0.65 16.71 7.91
C HIS A 115 0.85 16.53 7.68
N VAL A 116 1.32 16.93 6.49
CA VAL A 116 2.76 16.96 6.23
C VAL A 116 3.37 18.20 6.88
N THR A 117 4.55 18.04 7.49
CA THR A 117 5.31 19.18 8.04
C THR A 117 6.20 19.83 6.98
N PRO A 118 6.71 21.07 7.20
CA PRO A 118 7.72 21.65 6.32
C PRO A 118 8.98 20.77 6.17
N LYS A 119 9.37 20.04 7.21
CA LYS A 119 10.45 19.05 7.15
C LYS A 119 10.07 17.88 6.23
N GLY A 120 8.83 17.39 6.33
CA GLY A 120 8.31 16.32 5.48
C GLY A 120 8.27 16.71 4.02
N VAL A 121 7.84 17.93 3.70
CA VAL A 121 7.83 18.46 2.32
C VAL A 121 9.25 18.49 1.73
N ARG A 122 10.21 19.03 2.48
CA ARG A 122 11.62 19.06 2.01
C ARG A 122 12.18 17.66 1.79
N ALA A 123 11.95 16.75 2.75
CA ALA A 123 12.40 15.35 2.65
C ALA A 123 11.77 14.62 1.46
N PHE A 124 10.48 14.90 1.19
CA PHE A 124 9.80 14.35 0.01
C PHE A 124 10.44 14.83 -1.28
N HIS A 125 10.61 16.14 -1.48
CA HIS A 125 11.18 16.67 -2.73
C HIS A 125 12.63 16.23 -2.97
N GLU A 126 13.40 16.04 -1.92
CA GLU A 126 14.75 15.49 -2.04
C GLU A 126 14.73 14.03 -2.49
N ALA A 127 13.87 13.21 -1.88
CA ALA A 127 13.69 11.83 -2.27
C ALA A 127 13.09 11.70 -3.68
N GLU A 128 12.14 12.57 -4.06
CA GLU A 128 11.49 12.61 -5.37
C GLU A 128 12.51 12.82 -6.51
N ARG A 129 13.44 13.76 -6.36
CA ARG A 129 14.49 14.00 -7.39
C ARG A 129 15.35 12.76 -7.61
N ARG A 130 15.75 12.07 -6.53
CA ARG A 130 16.51 10.82 -6.62
C ARG A 130 15.68 9.70 -7.22
N HIS A 131 14.43 9.58 -6.80
CA HIS A 131 13.49 8.60 -7.29
C HIS A 131 13.22 8.76 -8.79
N ALA A 132 12.98 9.99 -9.26
CA ALA A 132 12.73 10.29 -10.67
C ALA A 132 13.85 9.80 -11.57
N THR A 133 15.11 10.02 -11.18
CA THR A 133 16.28 9.54 -11.96
C THR A 133 16.32 8.02 -12.09
N LYS A 134 15.92 7.29 -11.05
CA LYS A 134 15.91 5.82 -11.08
C LYS A 134 14.72 5.28 -11.85
N VAL A 135 13.54 5.86 -11.66
CA VAL A 135 12.36 5.51 -12.47
C VAL A 135 12.66 5.74 -13.95
N ALA A 136 13.30 6.85 -14.31
CA ALA A 136 13.70 7.10 -15.70
C ALA A 136 14.61 5.99 -16.27
N ARG A 137 15.52 5.42 -15.47
CA ARG A 137 16.36 4.29 -15.90
C ARG A 137 15.57 3.01 -16.15
N VAL A 138 14.49 2.76 -15.39
CA VAL A 138 13.63 1.57 -15.59
C VAL A 138 12.95 1.63 -16.96
N PHE A 139 12.65 2.82 -17.44
CA PHE A 139 11.97 3.04 -18.71
C PHE A 139 12.89 3.55 -19.84
N ALA A 140 14.21 3.51 -19.64
CA ALA A 140 15.18 4.08 -20.59
C ALA A 140 15.18 3.43 -21.98
N SER A 141 14.59 2.24 -22.12
CA SER A 141 14.45 1.55 -23.41
C SER A 141 13.30 2.08 -24.26
N LEU A 142 12.41 2.91 -23.70
CA LEU A 142 11.27 3.48 -24.42
C LEU A 142 11.63 4.83 -25.02
N THR A 143 11.21 5.04 -26.27
CA THR A 143 11.18 6.36 -26.88
C THR A 143 10.07 7.23 -26.29
N ALA A 144 10.12 8.55 -26.48
CA ALA A 144 9.10 9.46 -25.98
C ALA A 144 7.67 9.10 -26.47
N PRO A 145 7.41 8.79 -27.76
CA PRO A 145 6.09 8.35 -28.21
C PRO A 145 5.62 7.03 -27.58
N GLU A 146 6.53 6.08 -27.34
CA GLU A 146 6.20 4.81 -26.68
C GLU A 146 5.85 5.04 -25.20
N MET A 147 6.54 5.96 -24.53
CA MET A 147 6.22 6.34 -23.17
C MET A 147 4.82 6.95 -23.06
N GLU A 148 4.48 7.90 -23.94
CA GLU A 148 3.15 8.50 -23.98
C GLU A 148 2.06 7.44 -24.26
N SER A 149 2.33 6.51 -25.18
CA SER A 149 1.43 5.41 -25.48
C SER A 149 1.21 4.50 -24.26
N LEU A 150 2.27 4.19 -23.53
CA LEU A 150 2.20 3.38 -22.31
C LEU A 150 1.38 4.09 -21.23
N ILE A 151 1.63 5.37 -20.98
CA ILE A 151 0.89 6.19 -20.02
C ILE A 151 -0.60 6.17 -20.37
N HIS A 152 -0.96 6.45 -21.64
CA HIS A 152 -2.34 6.45 -22.09
C HIS A 152 -3.04 5.08 -21.88
N LEU A 153 -2.35 3.97 -22.20
CA LEU A 153 -2.91 2.62 -22.02
C LEU A 153 -3.12 2.29 -20.54
N LEU A 154 -2.18 2.65 -19.68
CA LEU A 154 -2.29 2.45 -18.23
C LEU A 154 -3.42 3.29 -17.62
N ASP A 155 -3.62 4.53 -18.08
CA ASP A 155 -4.73 5.38 -17.63
C ASP A 155 -6.09 4.82 -18.03
N LYS A 156 -6.22 4.23 -19.23
CA LYS A 156 -7.45 3.51 -19.64
C LYS A 156 -7.76 2.35 -18.71
N VAL A 157 -6.77 1.51 -18.41
CA VAL A 157 -6.95 0.38 -17.49
C VAL A 157 -7.32 0.87 -16.09
N LYS A 158 -6.65 1.92 -15.60
CA LYS A 158 -6.92 2.52 -14.30
C LYS A 158 -8.34 3.10 -14.21
N ALA A 159 -8.85 3.72 -15.26
CA ALA A 159 -10.23 4.22 -15.31
C ALA A 159 -11.23 3.07 -15.14
N THR A 160 -11.05 1.97 -15.89
CA THR A 160 -11.91 0.78 -15.78
C THR A 160 -11.92 0.20 -14.35
N LEU A 161 -10.77 0.19 -13.66
CA LEU A 161 -10.68 -0.32 -12.29
C LEU A 161 -11.40 0.60 -11.29
N ARG A 162 -11.36 1.91 -11.50
CA ARG A 162 -12.10 2.88 -10.66
C ARG A 162 -13.61 2.71 -10.78
N ASP A 163 -14.09 2.47 -11.98
CA ASP A 163 -15.52 2.28 -12.25
C ASP A 163 -16.03 0.93 -11.72
N ALA A 164 -15.11 -0.03 -11.51
CA ALA A 164 -15.41 -1.35 -10.96
C ALA A 164 -15.28 -1.39 -9.42
N GLU A 165 -14.75 -0.35 -8.76
CA GLU A 165 -14.76 -0.31 -7.30
C GLU A 165 -16.20 -0.14 -6.80
N PRO A 166 -16.73 -1.08 -5.98
CA PRO A 166 -18.04 -0.90 -5.38
C PRO A 166 -18.01 0.38 -4.53
N GLU A 167 -19.06 1.21 -4.66
CA GLU A 167 -19.31 2.33 -3.77
C GLU A 167 -18.97 1.92 -2.33
N PRO A 168 -18.26 2.75 -1.53
CA PRO A 168 -17.88 2.39 -0.18
C PRO A 168 -19.14 1.98 0.59
N THR A 169 -19.31 0.67 0.71
CA THR A 169 -20.39 0.10 1.52
C THR A 169 -20.31 0.80 2.86
N LYS A 170 -21.29 1.67 3.16
CA LYS A 170 -21.49 2.25 4.48
C LYS A 170 -21.44 1.08 5.44
N LEU A 171 -20.30 0.88 6.11
CA LEU A 171 -20.13 -0.17 7.10
C LEU A 171 -21.34 -0.07 8.02
N ARG A 172 -22.19 -1.10 8.00
CA ARG A 172 -23.35 -1.22 8.85
C ARG A 172 -22.91 -0.86 10.27
N ARG A 173 -23.39 0.28 10.77
CA ARG A 173 -23.41 0.59 12.20
C ARG A 173 -24.21 -0.53 12.84
N GLY A 174 -23.55 -1.54 13.38
CA GLY A 174 -24.29 -2.65 13.98
C GLY A 174 -23.43 -3.84 14.37
N MET A 175 -22.14 -3.64 14.69
CA MET A 175 -21.45 -4.62 15.50
C MET A 175 -20.78 -3.87 16.65
N ALA A 176 -21.53 -3.73 17.73
CA ALA A 176 -20.99 -3.33 19.02
C ALA A 176 -19.82 -4.28 19.35
N PRO A 177 -18.68 -3.78 19.85
CA PRO A 177 -17.60 -4.64 20.25
C PRO A 177 -18.13 -5.58 21.33
N ARG A 178 -18.02 -6.89 21.09
CA ARG A 178 -18.24 -7.89 22.13
C ARG A 178 -17.41 -7.48 23.34
N LYS A 179 -18.08 -7.20 24.46
CA LYS A 179 -17.42 -7.00 25.74
C LYS A 179 -16.59 -8.26 26.02
N THR A 180 -15.30 -8.19 25.81
CA THR A 180 -14.37 -9.19 26.30
C THR A 180 -14.31 -9.01 27.81
N THR A 181 -14.98 -9.90 28.53
CA THR A 181 -14.81 -10.06 29.97
C THR A 181 -13.31 -10.25 30.26
N PRO A 182 -12.73 -9.55 31.23
CA PRO A 182 -11.34 -9.76 31.60
C PRO A 182 -11.16 -11.21 32.06
N ARG A 183 -10.32 -11.96 31.35
CA ARG A 183 -9.93 -13.32 31.73
C ARG A 183 -9.16 -13.22 33.06
N ALA A 184 -9.67 -13.85 34.10
CA ALA A 184 -9.00 -13.95 35.39
C ALA A 184 -7.55 -14.41 35.26
N PRO A 185 -6.61 -13.87 36.07
CA PRO A 185 -5.21 -14.24 35.97
C PRO A 185 -5.05 -15.73 36.32
N ARG A 186 -4.32 -16.47 35.50
CA ARG A 186 -3.95 -17.86 35.78
C ARG A 186 -3.10 -17.91 37.06
N PRO A 187 -3.34 -18.85 37.98
CA PRO A 187 -2.50 -19.01 39.15
C PRO A 187 -1.07 -19.40 38.74
N THR A 188 -0.10 -18.65 39.20
CA THR A 188 1.33 -18.95 39.05
C THR A 188 1.66 -20.24 39.80
N ARG A 189 2.03 -21.30 39.06
CA ARG A 189 2.63 -22.50 39.67
C ARG A 189 3.91 -22.08 40.37
N ARG A 190 3.90 -22.11 41.69
CA ARG A 190 5.12 -22.08 42.53
C ARG A 190 5.95 -23.31 42.17
N PHE A 191 7.09 -23.10 41.55
CA PHE A 191 8.12 -24.11 41.50
C PHE A 191 8.71 -24.22 42.90
N ALA A 192 8.47 -25.37 43.55
CA ALA A 192 9.17 -25.75 44.79
C ALA A 192 10.63 -25.98 44.43
N GLY A 193 11.52 -25.34 45.18
CA GLY A 193 12.94 -25.42 44.99
C GLY A 193 13.47 -26.83 45.28
N ALA A 194 14.30 -27.35 44.37
CA ALA A 194 15.24 -28.40 44.65
C ALA A 194 16.58 -27.72 44.88
N GLY A 195 17.07 -27.85 46.12
CA GLY A 195 18.35 -27.31 46.53
C GLY A 195 19.52 -27.95 45.79
N PHE A 196 20.38 -27.12 45.32
CA PHE A 196 21.69 -27.53 44.79
C PHE A 196 22.75 -27.02 45.76
N ALA A 197 23.40 -27.98 46.51
CA ALA A 197 24.49 -27.69 47.40
C ALA A 197 25.79 -27.43 46.61
N PRO A 198 26.63 -26.48 46.99
CA PRO A 198 27.90 -26.27 46.31
C PRO A 198 28.97 -27.23 46.81
N GLU A 199 29.55 -27.96 45.87
CA GLU A 199 30.69 -28.87 46.08
C GLU A 199 31.99 -28.08 46.29
N SER A 200 32.66 -28.35 47.41
CA SER A 200 33.88 -27.73 47.84
C SER A 200 35.09 -28.20 47.02
N LYS A 201 35.75 -27.30 46.31
CA LYS A 201 37.05 -27.54 45.65
C LYS A 201 38.16 -27.58 46.69
N LYS A 202 38.74 -28.77 46.92
CA LYS A 202 39.99 -28.99 47.62
C LYS A 202 41.17 -28.39 46.85
N LYS A 203 41.90 -27.52 47.52
CA LYS A 203 43.25 -27.07 47.17
C LYS A 203 44.24 -28.26 47.17
N ARG A 204 45.03 -28.37 46.12
CA ARG A 204 46.34 -29.06 46.14
C ARG A 204 47.42 -28.10 45.69
N THR A 205 48.36 -27.83 46.56
CA THR A 205 49.74 -27.39 46.31
C THR A 205 50.63 -28.55 46.81
N PRO A 206 51.87 -28.69 46.46
CA PRO A 206 52.86 -27.79 45.88
C PRO A 206 53.16 -28.04 44.43
#